data_ac73707ccfcf333eac7a59bb8d65f692
#
_entry.id   ac73707ccfcf333eac7a59bb8d65f692
#
_cell.length_a   1.000
_cell.length_b   1.000
_cell.length_c   1.000
_cell.angle_alpha   90.00
_cell.angle_beta   90.00
_cell.angle_gamma   90.00
#
_symmetry.space_group_name_H-M   'P 1'
#
loop_
_entity.id
_entity.type
_entity.pdbx_description
1 polymer ?
#
loop_
_entity_poly.entity_id
_entity_poly.type
_entity_poly.pdbx_seq_one_letter_code
_entity_poly.pdbx_strand_id
1 'polypeptide(L)'
;MTIAPVAGALRRRAVTGACLVVVCLLSITLGGCSNPIKGGQSIASARTAVLAIPGVSSAKFTLRGAYNGFQKEWGEDVEIDLKPGFQPKGTAAFIDYIVATAWSINEHNPEDIGIVLTTTPQVNLDAVGKSAGWTYLVTFADHPSGVVTDSVSLRKQLGAWPGPPPKKTDQTALVQVPVVQPGQ
;
A
#
# COMPACT_ATOMS: atom_id res chain seq x y z
N MET A 1 -78.16 24.39 -20.08
CA MET A 1 -77.24 25.51 -20.00
C MET A 1 -75.86 24.98 -19.70
N THR A 2 -75.18 24.81 -20.60
CA THR A 2 -73.81 24.84 -21.15
C THR A 2 -72.74 25.02 -20.10
N ILE A 3 -71.83 24.08 -19.99
CA ILE A 3 -70.47 24.36 -19.54
C ILE A 3 -69.45 23.47 -20.26
N ALA A 4 -68.45 24.12 -20.76
CA ALA A 4 -67.36 23.58 -21.58
C ALA A 4 -66.27 22.89 -20.75
N PRO A 5 -65.38 22.10 -21.39
CA PRO A 5 -64.34 21.32 -20.75
C PRO A 5 -63.03 22.10 -20.63
N VAL A 6 -62.26 21.78 -19.61
CA VAL A 6 -60.83 22.19 -19.47
C VAL A 6 -59.97 21.00 -19.86
N ALA A 7 -59.42 21.08 -21.05
CA ALA A 7 -58.27 20.26 -21.46
C ALA A 7 -57.00 21.11 -21.33
N GLY A 8 -55.95 20.58 -20.69
CA GLY A 8 -54.66 21.23 -20.80
C GLY A 8 -53.74 21.13 -19.60
N ALA A 9 -53.29 19.93 -19.21
CA ALA A 9 -52.12 19.82 -18.31
C ALA A 9 -51.48 18.43 -18.37
N LEU A 10 -51.05 17.98 -19.54
CA LEU A 10 -50.31 16.68 -19.62
C LEU A 10 -49.28 16.68 -20.76
N ARG A 11 -48.36 17.65 -20.78
CA ARG A 11 -47.26 17.59 -21.77
C ARG A 11 -45.93 18.22 -21.34
N ARG A 12 -45.65 18.41 -20.08
CA ARG A 12 -44.35 19.01 -19.66
C ARG A 12 -43.45 18.14 -18.75
N ARG A 13 -43.73 16.86 -18.53
CA ARG A 13 -42.91 16.01 -17.65
C ARG A 13 -42.03 14.96 -18.34
N ALA A 14 -42.05 14.86 -19.66
CA ALA A 14 -41.30 13.82 -20.37
C ALA A 14 -39.91 14.25 -20.90
N VAL A 15 -39.57 15.53 -20.87
CA VAL A 15 -38.30 16.02 -21.46
C VAL A 15 -37.17 16.14 -20.43
N THR A 16 -37.48 16.27 -19.14
CA THR A 16 -36.47 16.46 -18.09
C THR A 16 -35.77 15.14 -17.66
N GLY A 17 -36.38 13.98 -17.92
CA GLY A 17 -35.80 12.70 -17.57
C GLY A 17 -34.71 12.20 -18.53
N ALA A 18 -34.78 12.57 -19.78
CA ALA A 18 -33.84 12.09 -20.81
C ALA A 18 -32.46 12.78 -20.73
N CYS A 19 -32.37 14.03 -20.31
CA CYS A 19 -31.11 14.75 -20.19
C CYS A 19 -30.27 14.29 -19.00
N LEU A 20 -30.88 13.82 -17.90
CA LEU A 20 -30.15 13.39 -16.70
C LEU A 20 -29.46 12.06 -16.89
N VAL A 21 -30.05 11.14 -17.67
CA VAL A 21 -29.46 9.84 -17.98
C VAL A 21 -28.28 9.97 -18.95
N VAL A 22 -28.33 10.90 -19.90
CA VAL A 22 -27.23 11.12 -20.86
C VAL A 22 -26.01 11.75 -20.17
N VAL A 23 -26.21 12.66 -19.19
CA VAL A 23 -25.11 13.27 -18.45
C VAL A 23 -24.41 12.23 -17.52
N CYS A 24 -25.14 11.30 -16.92
CA CYS A 24 -24.55 10.24 -16.12
C CYS A 24 -23.77 9.21 -16.95
N LEU A 25 -24.17 8.97 -18.20
CA LEU A 25 -23.46 8.02 -19.09
C LEU A 25 -22.19 8.62 -19.70
N LEU A 26 -22.09 9.94 -19.85
CA LEU A 26 -20.85 10.59 -20.32
C LEU A 26 -19.78 10.74 -19.22
N SER A 27 -20.12 10.62 -17.94
CA SER A 27 -19.17 10.73 -16.84
C SER A 27 -18.31 9.46 -16.67
N ILE A 28 -18.66 8.36 -17.30
CA ILE A 28 -17.96 7.06 -17.14
C ILE A 28 -16.82 6.89 -18.16
N THR A 29 -16.70 7.74 -19.18
CA THR A 29 -15.75 7.55 -20.28
C THR A 29 -14.50 8.44 -20.23
N LEU A 30 -14.31 9.26 -19.19
CA LEU A 30 -13.12 10.07 -18.99
C LEU A 30 -12.11 9.46 -18.00
N GLY A 31 -12.28 8.19 -17.63
CA GLY A 31 -11.26 7.38 -16.98
C GLY A 31 -10.12 7.15 -17.98
N GLY A 32 -9.05 7.95 -17.86
CA GLY A 32 -7.88 7.87 -18.73
C GLY A 32 -7.41 6.43 -18.91
N CYS A 33 -7.19 6.05 -20.16
CA CYS A 33 -6.55 4.80 -20.55
C CYS A 33 -5.07 4.81 -20.10
N SER A 34 -4.81 4.72 -18.81
CA SER A 34 -3.58 4.11 -18.34
C SER A 34 -3.81 2.61 -18.51
N ASN A 35 -3.03 1.95 -19.40
CA ASN A 35 -3.00 0.49 -19.44
C ASN A 35 -2.75 0.01 -18.00
N PRO A 36 -3.71 -0.63 -17.33
CA PRO A 36 -3.48 -1.06 -15.96
C PRO A 36 -2.34 -2.08 -16.02
N ILE A 37 -1.28 -1.81 -15.29
CA ILE A 37 -0.22 -2.79 -15.07
C ILE A 37 -0.92 -4.03 -14.50
N LYS A 38 -0.85 -5.14 -15.25
CA LYS A 38 -1.54 -6.37 -14.85
C LYS A 38 -0.90 -6.93 -13.58
N GLY A 39 -1.69 -7.09 -12.53
CA GLY A 39 -1.24 -7.62 -11.23
C GLY A 39 -0.90 -6.54 -10.23
N GLY A 40 -0.48 -6.96 -9.03
CA GLY A 40 -0.15 -6.07 -7.94
C GLY A 40 -1.35 -5.41 -7.25
N GLN A 41 -1.08 -4.35 -6.51
CA GLN A 41 -2.09 -3.59 -5.77
C GLN A 41 -1.75 -2.09 -5.74
N SER A 42 -2.71 -1.25 -5.36
CA SER A 42 -2.46 0.18 -5.12
C SER A 42 -1.78 0.43 -3.77
N ILE A 43 -1.11 1.59 -3.63
CA ILE A 43 -0.58 2.06 -2.33
C ILE A 43 -1.65 2.05 -1.24
N ALA A 44 -2.87 2.48 -1.54
CA ALA A 44 -3.97 2.49 -0.58
C ALA A 44 -4.32 1.07 -0.08
N SER A 45 -4.31 0.07 -0.97
CA SER A 45 -4.53 -1.33 -0.62
C SER A 45 -3.38 -1.90 0.22
N ALA A 46 -2.13 -1.62 -0.17
CA ALA A 46 -0.93 -2.00 0.56
C ALA A 46 -0.94 -1.44 1.99
N ARG A 47 -1.22 -0.14 2.12
CA ARG A 47 -1.36 0.52 3.42
C ARG A 47 -2.44 -0.12 4.28
N THR A 48 -3.62 -0.40 3.71
CA THR A 48 -4.72 -1.06 4.42
C THR A 48 -4.31 -2.45 4.90
N ALA A 49 -3.59 -3.21 4.09
CA ALA A 49 -3.10 -4.53 4.45
C ALA A 49 -2.12 -4.48 5.63
N VAL A 50 -1.18 -3.52 5.64
CA VAL A 50 -0.22 -3.37 6.74
C VAL A 50 -0.89 -2.86 8.01
N LEU A 51 -1.83 -1.91 7.91
CA LEU A 51 -2.61 -1.42 9.06
C LEU A 51 -3.51 -2.50 9.68
N ALA A 52 -3.85 -3.54 8.94
CA ALA A 52 -4.61 -4.68 9.45
C ALA A 52 -3.77 -5.63 10.33
N ILE A 53 -2.43 -5.49 10.34
CA ILE A 53 -1.56 -6.27 11.22
C ILE A 53 -1.80 -5.82 12.67
N PRO A 54 -2.12 -6.75 13.60
CA PRO A 54 -2.32 -6.40 14.99
C PRO A 54 -1.10 -5.68 15.58
N GLY A 55 -1.32 -4.55 16.26
CA GLY A 55 -0.25 -3.78 16.87
C GLY A 55 0.39 -2.72 15.96
N VAL A 56 0.15 -2.71 14.67
CA VAL A 56 0.54 -1.58 13.80
C VAL A 56 -0.34 -0.38 14.14
N SER A 57 0.29 0.77 14.40
CA SER A 57 -0.39 2.05 14.67
C SER A 57 -0.36 2.99 13.47
N SER A 58 0.70 2.90 12.66
CA SER A 58 0.88 3.70 11.45
C SER A 58 1.55 2.88 10.35
N ALA A 59 1.17 3.15 9.11
CA ALA A 59 1.86 2.65 7.93
C ALA A 59 1.82 3.73 6.85
N LYS A 60 2.99 4.11 6.33
CA LYS A 60 3.14 5.11 5.29
C LYS A 60 3.98 4.53 4.16
N PHE A 61 3.49 4.67 2.95
CA PHE A 61 4.17 4.28 1.72
C PHE A 61 4.41 5.55 0.91
N THR A 62 5.64 5.80 0.52
CA THR A 62 6.05 7.00 -0.22
C THR A 62 6.87 6.61 -1.42
N LEU A 63 6.43 7.02 -2.61
CA LEU A 63 7.23 6.88 -3.82
C LEU A 63 8.22 8.05 -3.91
N ARG A 64 9.50 7.72 -4.08
CA ARG A 64 10.58 8.67 -4.35
C ARG A 64 10.95 8.62 -5.83
N GLY A 65 10.95 9.76 -6.50
CA GLY A 65 11.49 9.87 -7.85
C GLY A 65 12.82 10.62 -7.83
N ALA A 66 13.87 10.04 -8.39
CA ALA A 66 15.15 10.68 -8.60
C ALA A 66 15.52 10.66 -10.09
N TYR A 67 16.35 11.59 -10.53
CA TYR A 67 16.89 11.56 -11.88
C TYR A 67 18.35 11.09 -11.83
N ASN A 68 18.65 10.06 -12.62
CA ASN A 68 20.01 9.61 -12.88
C ASN A 68 20.31 9.89 -14.36
N GLY A 69 20.98 11.01 -14.61
CA GLY A 69 21.11 11.56 -15.96
C GLY A 69 19.75 11.90 -16.57
N PHE A 70 19.39 11.26 -17.67
CA PHE A 70 18.10 11.44 -18.36
C PHE A 70 17.03 10.43 -17.95
N GLN A 71 17.36 9.45 -17.10
CA GLN A 71 16.44 8.42 -16.66
C GLN A 71 15.86 8.80 -15.28
N LYS A 72 14.55 8.62 -15.14
CA LYS A 72 13.88 8.76 -13.86
C LYS A 72 13.83 7.39 -13.19
N GLU A 73 14.46 7.31 -12.03
CA GLU A 73 14.45 6.13 -11.17
C GLU A 73 13.44 6.33 -10.04
N TRP A 74 12.84 5.24 -9.61
CA TRP A 74 11.86 5.26 -8.55
C TRP A 74 12.33 4.39 -7.39
N GLY A 75 12.21 4.92 -6.19
CA GLY A 75 12.36 4.18 -4.94
C GLY A 75 11.05 4.22 -4.17
N GLU A 76 10.90 3.31 -3.24
CA GLU A 76 9.75 3.26 -2.35
C GLU A 76 10.20 3.22 -0.90
N ASP A 77 9.65 4.11 -0.06
CA ASP A 77 9.88 4.12 1.37
C ASP A 77 8.63 3.66 2.11
N VAL A 78 8.83 2.73 3.04
CA VAL A 78 7.79 2.19 3.91
C VAL A 78 8.14 2.50 5.35
N GLU A 79 7.38 3.38 5.99
CA GLU A 79 7.51 3.74 7.39
C GLU A 79 6.39 3.05 8.18
N ILE A 80 6.75 2.30 9.22
CA ILE A 80 5.81 1.54 10.05
C ILE A 80 6.07 1.83 11.52
N ASP A 81 5.02 2.21 12.24
CA ASP A 81 5.07 2.35 13.68
C ASP A 81 4.26 1.23 14.35
N LEU A 82 4.85 0.56 15.34
CA LEU A 82 4.12 -0.33 16.22
C LEU A 82 3.66 0.40 17.48
N LYS A 83 2.54 -0.02 18.02
CA LYS A 83 2.06 0.45 19.33
C LYS A 83 3.09 0.09 20.41
N PRO A 84 3.23 0.91 21.46
CA PRO A 84 4.12 0.60 22.58
C PRO A 84 3.94 -0.82 23.10
N GLY A 85 5.05 -1.53 23.28
CA GLY A 85 5.08 -2.90 23.76
C GLY A 85 4.82 -3.98 22.72
N PHE A 86 4.36 -3.63 21.52
CA PHE A 86 4.27 -4.60 20.43
C PHE A 86 5.62 -4.80 19.76
N GLN A 87 5.93 -6.05 19.41
CA GLN A 87 7.17 -6.46 18.76
C GLN A 87 6.86 -7.41 17.59
N PRO A 88 7.65 -7.41 16.52
CA PRO A 88 7.54 -8.45 15.52
C PRO A 88 7.78 -9.84 16.12
N LYS A 89 6.90 -10.78 15.91
CA LYS A 89 7.02 -12.17 16.46
C LYS A 89 8.10 -12.99 15.74
N GLY A 90 8.36 -12.69 14.53
CA GLY A 90 9.45 -13.26 13.75
C GLY A 90 9.90 -12.13 12.85
N THR A 91 10.94 -11.42 13.25
CA THR A 91 11.28 -10.16 12.59
C THR A 91 11.58 -10.36 11.11
N ALA A 92 12.17 -11.49 10.74
CA ALA A 92 12.39 -11.89 9.35
C ALA A 92 11.06 -11.99 8.58
N ALA A 93 10.10 -12.75 9.08
CA ALA A 93 8.80 -12.94 8.43
C ALA A 93 8.00 -11.62 8.35
N PHE A 94 8.14 -10.75 9.34
CA PHE A 94 7.55 -9.42 9.32
C PHE A 94 8.13 -8.58 8.18
N ILE A 95 9.47 -8.54 8.05
CA ILE A 95 10.14 -7.80 6.97
C ILE A 95 9.76 -8.40 5.61
N ASP A 96 9.79 -9.73 5.47
CA ASP A 96 9.40 -10.40 4.22
C ASP A 96 8.00 -10.00 3.79
N TYR A 97 7.05 -9.95 4.73
CA TYR A 97 5.69 -9.51 4.46
C TYR A 97 5.63 -8.05 4.00
N ILE A 98 6.37 -7.15 4.67
CA ILE A 98 6.38 -5.72 4.33
C ILE A 98 7.03 -5.49 2.97
N VAL A 99 8.19 -6.11 2.72
CA VAL A 99 8.89 -6.01 1.43
C VAL A 99 8.03 -6.56 0.29
N ALA A 100 7.39 -7.73 0.49
CA ALA A 100 6.50 -8.31 -0.51
C ALA A 100 5.25 -7.42 -0.75
N THR A 101 4.75 -6.77 0.30
CA THR A 101 3.64 -5.82 0.18
C THR A 101 4.04 -4.61 -0.66
N ALA A 102 5.20 -4.01 -0.39
CA ALA A 102 5.74 -2.91 -1.17
C ALA A 102 6.01 -3.33 -2.63
N TRP A 103 6.71 -4.46 -2.85
CA TRP A 103 6.98 -4.99 -4.19
C TRP A 103 5.74 -5.27 -5.02
N SER A 104 4.59 -5.46 -4.38
CA SER A 104 3.31 -5.66 -5.06
C SER A 104 2.59 -4.37 -5.46
N ILE A 105 3.11 -3.19 -5.09
CA ILE A 105 2.53 -1.91 -5.51
C ILE A 105 2.81 -1.71 -7.00
N ASN A 106 1.74 -1.44 -7.76
CA ASN A 106 1.80 -1.42 -9.23
C ASN A 106 1.83 0.00 -9.85
N GLU A 107 2.26 1.01 -9.09
CA GLU A 107 2.31 2.38 -9.58
C GLU A 107 3.60 2.69 -10.33
N HIS A 108 4.75 2.30 -9.78
CA HIS A 108 6.08 2.45 -10.39
C HIS A 108 6.98 1.29 -9.98
N ASN A 109 7.77 0.76 -10.93
CA ASN A 109 8.76 -0.27 -10.65
C ASN A 109 9.91 0.33 -9.81
N PRO A 110 10.06 -0.05 -8.54
CA PRO A 110 11.09 0.55 -7.69
C PRO A 110 12.47 -0.08 -7.96
N GLU A 111 13.51 0.75 -7.98
CA GLU A 111 14.91 0.32 -7.99
C GLU A 111 15.38 -0.08 -6.59
N ASP A 112 14.75 0.48 -5.57
CA ASP A 112 14.98 0.13 -4.17
C ASP A 112 13.71 0.24 -3.33
N ILE A 113 13.67 -0.50 -2.22
CA ILE A 113 12.64 -0.37 -1.18
C ILE A 113 13.34 -0.10 0.14
N GLY A 114 13.07 1.07 0.72
CA GLY A 114 13.47 1.44 2.07
C GLY A 114 12.41 1.07 3.09
N ILE A 115 12.80 0.50 4.23
CA ILE A 115 11.90 0.19 5.34
C ILE A 115 12.43 0.85 6.60
N VAL A 116 11.57 1.58 7.29
CA VAL A 116 11.81 2.11 8.64
C VAL A 116 10.76 1.54 9.57
N LEU A 117 11.20 0.91 10.66
CA LEU A 117 10.32 0.33 11.67
C LEU A 117 10.56 0.98 13.02
N THR A 118 9.55 1.69 13.53
CA THR A 118 9.58 2.27 14.87
C THR A 118 8.96 1.30 15.88
N THR A 119 9.76 0.88 16.85
CA THR A 119 9.33 -0.03 17.93
C THR A 119 9.91 0.41 19.27
N THR A 120 9.28 0.00 20.36
CA THR A 120 9.82 0.17 21.71
C THR A 120 9.74 -1.16 22.47
N PRO A 121 10.90 -1.80 22.82
CA PRO A 121 12.26 -1.40 22.48
C PRO A 121 12.57 -1.47 20.98
N GLN A 122 13.61 -0.76 20.54
CA GLN A 122 14.00 -0.66 19.14
C GLN A 122 14.55 -1.99 18.60
N VAL A 123 14.17 -2.34 17.38
CA VAL A 123 14.63 -3.54 16.67
C VAL A 123 15.72 -3.18 15.67
N ASN A 124 16.81 -3.93 15.65
CA ASN A 124 17.86 -3.80 14.65
C ASN A 124 17.45 -4.55 13.36
N LEU A 125 16.96 -3.82 12.37
CA LEU A 125 16.51 -4.40 11.10
C LEU A 125 17.65 -4.95 10.25
N ASP A 126 18.86 -4.39 10.31
CA ASP A 126 20.02 -4.88 9.55
C ASP A 126 20.38 -6.32 9.94
N ALA A 127 20.48 -6.59 11.26
CA ALA A 127 20.75 -7.93 11.75
C ALA A 127 19.67 -8.94 11.34
N VAL A 128 18.43 -8.51 11.36
CA VAL A 128 17.28 -9.34 11.01
C VAL A 128 17.22 -9.65 9.52
N GLY A 129 17.40 -8.65 8.70
CA GLY A 129 17.35 -8.82 7.27
C GLY A 129 18.48 -9.68 6.74
N LYS A 130 19.69 -9.54 7.28
CA LYS A 130 20.80 -10.43 6.98
C LYS A 130 20.46 -11.89 7.30
N SER A 131 19.79 -12.14 8.42
CA SER A 131 19.34 -13.49 8.80
C SER A 131 18.23 -14.02 7.88
N ALA A 132 17.42 -13.15 7.30
CA ALA A 132 16.37 -13.47 6.32
C ALA A 132 16.90 -13.64 4.89
N GLY A 133 18.19 -13.42 4.67
CA GLY A 133 18.81 -13.52 3.34
C GLY A 133 18.62 -12.28 2.45
N TRP A 134 18.19 -11.16 3.03
CA TRP A 134 18.12 -9.90 2.31
C TRP A 134 19.50 -9.25 2.21
N THR A 135 19.86 -8.78 1.02
CA THR A 135 21.02 -7.93 0.82
C THR A 135 20.57 -6.49 0.95
N TYR A 136 21.09 -5.80 1.96
CA TYR A 136 20.81 -4.38 2.14
C TYR A 136 21.95 -3.54 1.57
N LEU A 137 21.58 -2.49 0.85
CA LEU A 137 22.55 -1.54 0.28
C LEU A 137 23.04 -0.57 1.34
N VAL A 138 22.17 -0.14 2.24
CA VAL A 138 22.48 0.88 3.26
C VAL A 138 21.60 0.66 4.48
N THR A 139 22.18 0.80 5.67
CA THR A 139 21.43 1.14 6.87
C THR A 139 21.32 2.64 6.92
N PHE A 140 20.15 3.21 7.17
CA PHE A 140 20.04 4.64 7.41
C PHE A 140 20.86 4.98 8.65
N ALA A 141 21.93 5.75 8.48
CA ALA A 141 22.84 6.11 9.58
C ALA A 141 22.11 6.78 10.76
N ASP A 142 21.01 7.48 10.47
CA ASP A 142 20.18 8.18 11.45
C ASP A 142 19.02 7.33 11.98
N HIS A 143 18.79 6.14 11.41
CA HIS A 143 17.72 5.22 11.80
C HIS A 143 18.23 3.78 11.85
N PRO A 144 18.74 3.30 13.00
CA PRO A 144 19.23 1.92 13.14
C PRO A 144 18.15 0.86 12.89
N SER A 145 16.89 1.28 12.84
CA SER A 145 15.74 0.47 12.44
C SER A 145 15.35 0.67 10.96
N GLY A 146 16.25 1.22 10.14
CA GLY A 146 16.02 1.44 8.72
C GLY A 146 16.94 0.58 7.85
N VAL A 147 16.39 0.01 6.79
CA VAL A 147 17.12 -0.81 5.80
C VAL A 147 16.63 -0.51 4.39
N VAL A 148 17.52 -0.62 3.42
CA VAL A 148 17.19 -0.46 1.99
C VAL A 148 17.62 -1.72 1.25
N THR A 149 16.73 -2.31 0.46
CA THR A 149 17.02 -3.45 -0.42
C THR A 149 16.91 -3.04 -1.89
N ASP A 150 17.80 -3.55 -2.73
CA ASP A 150 17.86 -3.25 -4.16
C ASP A 150 16.90 -4.11 -5.00
N SER A 151 16.58 -3.63 -6.22
CA SER A 151 15.69 -4.32 -7.15
C SER A 151 16.22 -5.68 -7.63
N VAL A 152 17.54 -5.91 -7.60
CA VAL A 152 18.13 -7.21 -7.98
C VAL A 152 17.79 -8.25 -6.93
N SER A 153 17.97 -7.92 -5.65
CA SER A 153 17.58 -8.77 -4.51
C SER A 153 16.08 -9.01 -4.49
N LEU A 154 15.28 -7.96 -4.73
CA LEU A 154 13.82 -8.05 -4.81
C LEU A 154 13.36 -9.02 -5.90
N ARG A 155 13.86 -8.88 -7.12
CA ARG A 155 13.53 -9.79 -8.24
C ARG A 155 13.97 -11.21 -7.99
N LYS A 156 15.13 -11.40 -7.36
CA LYS A 156 15.65 -12.74 -7.03
C LYS A 156 14.75 -13.46 -6.03
N GLN A 157 14.23 -12.76 -5.02
CA GLN A 157 13.43 -13.36 -3.94
C GLN A 157 11.93 -13.38 -4.23
N LEU A 158 11.40 -12.32 -4.84
CA LEU A 158 9.97 -12.11 -5.03
C LEU A 158 9.51 -12.29 -6.48
N GLY A 159 10.45 -12.45 -7.44
CA GLY A 159 10.14 -12.59 -8.85
C GLY A 159 9.89 -11.26 -9.56
N ALA A 160 9.16 -11.31 -10.67
CA ALA A 160 8.89 -10.14 -11.51
C ALA A 160 8.00 -9.11 -10.78
N TRP A 161 8.28 -7.84 -11.03
CA TRP A 161 7.44 -6.74 -10.58
C TRP A 161 6.25 -6.49 -11.56
N PRO A 162 5.05 -6.10 -11.05
CA PRO A 162 4.67 -6.16 -9.64
C PRO A 162 4.42 -7.59 -9.19
N GLY A 163 4.88 -7.90 -7.96
CA GLY A 163 4.61 -9.19 -7.33
C GLY A 163 3.14 -9.35 -6.93
N PRO A 164 2.70 -10.57 -6.61
CA PRO A 164 1.38 -10.78 -6.05
C PRO A 164 1.30 -10.19 -4.63
N PRO A 165 0.17 -9.55 -4.23
CA PRO A 165 -0.03 -9.14 -2.86
C PRO A 165 0.06 -10.33 -1.89
N PRO A 166 0.76 -10.18 -0.73
CA PRO A 166 0.83 -11.24 0.27
C PRO A 166 -0.56 -11.65 0.79
N LYS A 167 -0.69 -12.91 1.20
CA LYS A 167 -1.96 -13.43 1.73
C LYS A 167 -2.28 -12.81 3.08
N LYS A 168 -3.55 -12.44 3.30
CA LYS A 168 -4.02 -11.87 4.57
C LYS A 168 -3.88 -12.80 5.78
N THR A 169 -3.88 -14.12 5.56
CA THR A 169 -3.73 -15.12 6.61
C THR A 169 -2.40 -15.05 7.34
N ASP A 170 -1.40 -14.45 6.73
CA ASP A 170 -0.05 -14.37 7.30
C ASP A 170 0.09 -13.23 8.33
N GLN A 171 -0.89 -12.31 8.39
CA GLN A 171 -0.82 -11.08 9.19
C GLN A 171 -0.86 -11.31 10.72
N THR A 172 -1.67 -12.26 11.19
CA THR A 172 -1.87 -12.50 12.63
C THR A 172 -0.67 -13.16 13.32
N ALA A 173 0.22 -13.79 12.54
CA ALA A 173 1.43 -14.41 13.03
C ALA A 173 2.62 -13.46 13.14
N LEU A 174 2.49 -12.23 12.61
CA LEU A 174 3.62 -11.32 12.41
C LEU A 174 4.00 -10.50 13.63
N VAL A 175 3.09 -10.27 14.58
CA VAL A 175 3.33 -9.39 15.73
C VAL A 175 2.93 -10.10 17.04
N GLN A 176 3.76 -9.95 18.07
CA GLN A 176 3.46 -10.42 19.42
C GLN A 176 2.79 -9.32 20.24
N VAL A 177 1.80 -9.72 21.03
CA VAL A 177 1.31 -8.89 22.12
C VAL A 177 2.38 -8.87 23.22
N PRO A 178 2.60 -7.73 23.91
CA PRO A 178 3.53 -7.70 25.04
C PRO A 178 3.14 -8.76 26.06
N VAL A 179 4.10 -9.59 26.46
CA VAL A 179 3.93 -10.37 27.68
C VAL A 179 4.00 -9.37 28.82
N VAL A 180 2.86 -9.02 29.38
CA VAL A 180 2.81 -8.27 30.64
C VAL A 180 3.46 -9.17 31.68
N GLN A 181 4.71 -8.87 32.06
CA GLN A 181 5.33 -9.54 33.19
C GLN A 181 4.53 -9.13 34.44
N PRO A 182 3.91 -10.07 35.15
CA PRO A 182 3.23 -9.73 36.40
C PRO A 182 4.29 -9.34 37.43
N GLY A 183 4.30 -8.09 37.82
CA GLY A 183 5.04 -7.59 38.99
C GLY A 183 6.47 -7.11 38.72
N GLN A 184 6.63 -5.91 38.21
CA GLN A 184 7.72 -5.01 38.61
C GLN A 184 7.12 -3.77 39.21
#